data_7d213b7e9cad9a449c4162b5f45089ba
#
_entry.id   7d213b7e9cad9a449c4162b5f45089ba
#
_cell.length_a   1.000
_cell.length_b   1.000
_cell.length_c   1.000
_cell.angle_alpha   90.00
_cell.angle_beta   90.00
_cell.angle_gamma   90.00
#
_symmetry.space_group_name_H-M   'P 1'
#
loop_
_entity.id
_entity.type
_entity.pdbx_description
1 polymer ?
#
loop_
_entity_poly.entity_id
_entity_poly.type
_entity_poly.pdbx_seq_one_letter_code
_entity_poly.pdbx_strand_id
1 'polypeptide(L)'
;MENKNITFMNFKMIVSAMAVAAFAASCNNNSLTTGIQQDNFGTSVKPGDDFYQFACGGWKKNNPLPPEYSRYGTFEQLMENNSKQLHELIEGFAKEQQAEGSIGQKIGDLYNLAMDSTRKNKEGIEPLRKDLETINGIKTPADVMKVMSSLERRGMGGYFYTIVGADIKNSEMNLVQVSQGGLTLGEKDYYLNDDSATVKIRNAFKDYVTNMFAFLGDDAETA
;
A
#
# COMPACT_ATOMS: atom_id res chain seq x y z
N MET A 1 -20.84 39.47 49.97
CA MET A 1 -20.36 39.35 48.57
C MET A 1 -19.08 38.56 48.43
N GLU A 2 -18.74 37.65 49.32
CA GLU A 2 -17.42 37.00 49.39
C GLU A 2 -17.35 35.54 48.94
N ASN A 3 -18.48 34.92 48.60
CA ASN A 3 -18.50 33.46 48.33
C ASN A 3 -18.45 33.05 46.83
N LYS A 4 -18.59 33.98 45.91
CA LYS A 4 -18.59 33.65 44.46
C LYS A 4 -17.19 33.53 43.84
N ASN A 5 -16.20 34.24 44.40
CA ASN A 5 -14.84 34.25 43.86
C ASN A 5 -14.02 32.99 44.21
N ILE A 6 -14.28 32.38 45.36
CA ILE A 6 -13.59 31.16 45.81
C ILE A 6 -14.03 29.95 45.00
N THR A 7 -15.29 29.86 44.61
CA THR A 7 -15.82 28.73 43.78
C THR A 7 -15.27 28.79 42.33
N PHE A 8 -15.11 29.99 41.77
CA PHE A 8 -14.58 30.15 40.42
C PHE A 8 -13.08 29.87 40.33
N MET A 9 -12.35 30.21 41.39
CA MET A 9 -10.90 29.97 41.45
C MET A 9 -10.58 28.48 41.60
N ASN A 10 -11.37 27.74 42.39
CA ASN A 10 -11.25 26.29 42.53
C ASN A 10 -11.61 25.53 41.25
N PHE A 11 -12.61 25.99 40.51
CA PHE A 11 -12.99 25.38 39.24
C PHE A 11 -11.91 25.52 38.15
N LYS A 12 -11.29 26.71 38.04
CA LYS A 12 -10.16 26.94 37.11
C LYS A 12 -8.93 26.10 37.48
N MET A 13 -8.62 25.95 38.76
CA MET A 13 -7.53 25.09 39.23
C MET A 13 -7.81 23.59 38.95
N ILE A 14 -9.03 23.13 39.12
CA ILE A 14 -9.43 21.73 38.82
C ILE A 14 -9.34 21.47 37.32
N VAL A 15 -9.80 22.38 36.48
CA VAL A 15 -9.73 22.24 35.01
C VAL A 15 -8.28 22.27 34.53
N SER A 16 -7.42 23.14 35.12
CA SER A 16 -6.00 23.16 34.81
C SER A 16 -5.27 21.90 35.28
N ALA A 17 -5.62 21.36 36.46
CA ALA A 17 -5.07 20.09 36.94
C ALA A 17 -5.49 18.89 36.11
N MET A 18 -6.76 18.83 35.62
CA MET A 18 -7.21 17.80 34.70
C MET A 18 -6.54 17.91 33.33
N ALA A 19 -6.30 19.12 32.82
CA ALA A 19 -5.58 19.31 31.55
C ALA A 19 -4.13 18.82 31.64
N VAL A 20 -3.43 19.11 32.77
CA VAL A 20 -2.07 18.61 32.99
C VAL A 20 -2.05 17.10 33.19
N ALA A 21 -3.03 16.52 33.86
CA ALA A 21 -3.14 15.07 34.03
C ALA A 21 -3.46 14.35 32.70
N ALA A 22 -4.25 14.97 31.81
CA ALA A 22 -4.52 14.44 30.46
C ALA A 22 -3.26 14.48 29.58
N PHE A 23 -2.42 15.52 29.69
CA PHE A 23 -1.12 15.56 28.99
C PHE A 23 -0.11 14.54 29.56
N ALA A 24 -0.13 14.26 30.85
CA ALA A 24 0.73 13.25 31.46
C ALA A 24 0.31 11.80 31.12
N ALA A 25 -0.98 11.55 30.90
CA ALA A 25 -1.50 10.26 30.47
C ALA A 25 -1.27 9.99 28.96
N SER A 26 -0.99 11.01 28.17
CA SER A 26 -0.65 10.92 26.74
C SER A 26 0.80 10.51 26.49
N CYS A 27 1.66 10.46 27.49
CA CYS A 27 2.94 9.78 27.41
C CYS A 27 2.67 8.26 27.47
N ASN A 28 2.23 7.71 26.34
CA ASN A 28 2.24 6.28 26.12
C ASN A 28 3.67 5.79 26.42
N ASN A 29 3.81 4.85 27.34
CA ASN A 29 5.07 4.21 27.71
C ASN A 29 5.62 3.37 26.51
N ASN A 30 5.89 4.01 25.40
CA ASN A 30 6.88 3.50 24.49
C ASN A 30 8.22 3.72 25.17
N SER A 31 8.59 2.80 26.06
CA SER A 31 9.96 2.71 26.52
C SER A 31 10.84 2.70 25.29
N LEU A 32 11.58 3.79 25.07
CA LEU A 32 12.59 3.85 24.02
C LEU A 32 13.52 2.65 24.29
N THR A 33 13.39 1.62 23.47
CA THR A 33 14.29 0.48 23.51
C THR A 33 15.67 0.96 23.09
N THR A 34 16.70 0.53 23.80
CA THR A 34 18.07 0.78 23.37
C THR A 34 18.25 0.23 21.98
N GLY A 35 19.03 0.91 21.11
CA GLY A 35 19.28 0.44 19.75
C GLY A 35 19.91 -0.97 19.65
N ILE A 36 20.45 -1.48 20.78
CA ILE A 36 20.98 -2.83 20.92
C ILE A 36 20.04 -3.64 21.82
N GLN A 37 19.40 -4.64 21.24
CA GLN A 37 18.52 -5.58 21.95
C GLN A 37 19.30 -6.85 22.25
N GLN A 38 19.48 -7.18 23.51
CA GLN A 38 20.28 -8.34 23.95
C GLN A 38 19.69 -9.67 23.46
N ASP A 39 18.38 -9.77 23.35
CA ASP A 39 17.65 -10.96 22.87
C ASP A 39 17.96 -11.31 21.39
N ASN A 40 18.52 -10.35 20.65
CA ASN A 40 18.94 -10.58 19.27
C ASN A 40 20.27 -11.35 19.16
N PHE A 41 21.04 -11.43 20.23
CA PHE A 41 22.32 -12.13 20.22
C PHE A 41 22.17 -13.66 20.25
N GLY A 42 22.98 -14.34 19.46
CA GLY A 42 23.15 -15.79 19.47
C GLY A 42 24.22 -16.18 20.50
N THR A 43 23.84 -16.38 21.77
CA THR A 43 24.77 -16.61 22.89
C THR A 43 25.50 -17.96 22.83
N SER A 44 25.14 -18.85 21.90
CA SER A 44 25.77 -20.14 21.70
C SER A 44 27.06 -20.11 20.88
N VAL A 45 27.40 -18.96 20.29
CA VAL A 45 28.57 -18.80 19.40
C VAL A 45 29.44 -17.64 19.91
N LYS A 46 30.76 -17.82 19.83
CA LYS A 46 31.70 -16.75 20.18
C LYS A 46 31.77 -15.71 19.04
N PRO A 47 31.86 -14.40 19.34
CA PRO A 47 31.92 -13.37 18.28
C PRO A 47 33.11 -13.50 17.33
N GLY A 48 34.21 -14.11 17.79
CA GLY A 48 35.39 -14.37 16.99
C GLY A 48 35.26 -15.55 16.03
N ASP A 49 34.33 -16.47 16.30
CA ASP A 49 34.11 -17.66 15.47
C ASP A 49 33.09 -17.41 14.36
N ASP A 50 31.95 -16.80 14.69
CA ASP A 50 30.90 -16.37 13.75
C ASP A 50 30.20 -15.14 14.28
N PHE A 51 30.67 -13.97 13.87
CA PHE A 51 30.13 -12.69 14.32
C PHE A 51 28.67 -12.47 13.89
N TYR A 52 28.29 -12.91 12.70
CA TYR A 52 26.92 -12.77 12.21
C TYR A 52 25.94 -13.59 13.05
N GLN A 53 26.26 -14.84 13.32
CA GLN A 53 25.44 -15.71 14.16
C GLN A 53 25.41 -15.22 15.62
N PHE A 54 26.53 -14.67 16.11
CA PHE A 54 26.57 -14.04 17.43
C PHE A 54 25.66 -12.80 17.48
N ALA A 55 25.74 -11.91 16.51
CA ALA A 55 25.00 -10.64 16.51
C ALA A 55 23.50 -10.79 16.20
N CYS A 56 23.11 -11.77 15.37
CA CYS A 56 21.75 -11.90 14.84
C CYS A 56 21.08 -13.24 15.14
N GLY A 57 21.76 -14.17 15.78
CA GLY A 57 21.26 -15.54 15.96
C GLY A 57 20.01 -15.64 16.82
N GLY A 58 19.89 -14.82 17.87
CA GLY A 58 18.68 -14.71 18.68
C GLY A 58 17.51 -14.14 17.88
N TRP A 59 17.74 -13.07 17.12
CA TRP A 59 16.72 -12.49 16.26
C TRP A 59 16.20 -13.51 15.23
N LYS A 60 17.08 -14.21 14.52
CA LYS A 60 16.70 -15.25 13.55
C LYS A 60 15.87 -16.38 14.17
N LYS A 61 16.22 -16.78 15.40
CA LYS A 61 15.47 -17.79 16.12
C LYS A 61 14.06 -17.35 16.49
N ASN A 62 13.92 -16.08 16.88
CA ASN A 62 12.64 -15.50 17.31
C ASN A 62 11.77 -15.04 16.13
N ASN A 63 12.37 -14.86 14.93
CA ASN A 63 11.69 -14.42 13.72
C ASN A 63 11.99 -15.40 12.57
N PRO A 64 11.39 -16.60 12.58
CA PRO A 64 11.56 -17.54 11.48
C PRO A 64 11.03 -16.97 10.18
N LEU A 65 11.60 -17.39 9.04
CA LEU A 65 11.15 -16.96 7.71
C LEU A 65 9.70 -17.40 7.48
N PRO A 66 8.75 -16.44 7.32
CA PRO A 66 7.38 -16.80 6.98
C PRO A 66 7.28 -17.38 5.57
N PRO A 67 6.33 -18.31 5.30
CA PRO A 67 6.26 -19.03 4.02
C PRO A 67 5.99 -18.14 2.80
N GLU A 68 5.41 -16.96 3.00
CA GLU A 68 5.12 -15.97 1.96
C GLU A 68 6.34 -15.12 1.56
N TYR A 69 7.44 -15.18 2.31
CA TYR A 69 8.65 -14.40 2.06
C TYR A 69 9.79 -15.26 1.53
N SER A 70 10.52 -14.78 0.53
CA SER A 70 11.80 -15.37 0.11
C SER A 70 12.98 -14.96 1.00
N ARG A 71 12.82 -13.86 1.73
CA ARG A 71 13.74 -13.34 2.76
C ARG A 71 12.92 -12.61 3.82
N TYR A 72 13.42 -12.57 5.04
CA TYR A 72 12.80 -11.85 6.13
C TYR A 72 13.87 -11.23 7.03
N GLY A 73 13.74 -9.95 7.31
CA GLY A 73 14.67 -9.17 8.11
C GLY A 73 13.99 -7.98 8.76
N THR A 74 14.76 -7.11 9.35
CA THR A 74 14.27 -5.92 10.05
C THR A 74 13.48 -5.00 9.11
N PHE A 75 13.84 -4.92 7.83
CA PHE A 75 13.11 -4.08 6.88
C PHE A 75 11.72 -4.63 6.57
N GLU A 76 11.59 -5.94 6.37
CA GLU A 76 10.29 -6.58 6.18
C GLU A 76 9.40 -6.38 7.42
N GLN A 77 9.97 -6.56 8.62
CA GLN A 77 9.25 -6.32 9.88
C GLN A 77 8.82 -4.85 10.04
N LEU A 78 9.66 -3.89 9.66
CA LEU A 78 9.30 -2.47 9.65
C LEU A 78 8.18 -2.17 8.66
N MET A 79 8.21 -2.76 7.47
CA MET A 79 7.14 -2.60 6.46
C MET A 79 5.81 -3.16 6.97
N GLU A 80 5.81 -4.35 7.59
CA GLU A 80 4.61 -4.94 8.18
C GLU A 80 4.03 -4.07 9.29
N ASN A 81 4.89 -3.62 10.21
CA ASN A 81 4.46 -2.76 11.30
C ASN A 81 3.90 -1.42 10.80
N ASN A 82 4.55 -0.82 9.80
CA ASN A 82 4.07 0.42 9.18
C ASN A 82 2.72 0.21 8.48
N SER A 83 2.58 -0.89 7.73
CA SER A 83 1.31 -1.23 7.06
C SER A 83 0.18 -1.45 8.06
N LYS A 84 0.48 -2.12 9.19
CA LYS A 84 -0.49 -2.31 10.27
C LYS A 84 -0.92 -0.99 10.90
N GLN A 85 0.04 -0.11 11.22
CA GLN A 85 -0.26 1.21 11.79
C GLN A 85 -1.08 2.07 10.83
N LEU A 86 -0.75 2.06 9.54
CA LEU A 86 -1.52 2.76 8.51
C LEU A 86 -2.93 2.20 8.39
N HIS A 87 -3.08 0.88 8.42
CA HIS A 87 -4.39 0.24 8.38
C HIS A 87 -5.25 0.65 9.58
N GLU A 88 -4.71 0.58 10.79
CA GLU A 88 -5.38 1.01 12.02
C GLU A 88 -5.80 2.50 11.97
N LEU A 89 -4.92 3.36 11.46
CA LEU A 89 -5.21 4.79 11.28
C LEU A 89 -6.35 5.04 10.29
N ILE A 90 -6.30 4.38 9.13
CA ILE A 90 -7.31 4.50 8.07
C ILE A 90 -8.67 3.99 8.57
N GLU A 91 -8.68 2.83 9.24
CA GLU A 91 -9.90 2.29 9.84
C GLU A 91 -10.46 3.22 10.93
N GLY A 92 -9.59 3.88 11.71
CA GLY A 92 -9.99 4.89 12.69
C GLY A 92 -10.73 6.04 12.01
N PHE A 93 -10.19 6.60 10.93
CA PHE A 93 -10.87 7.64 10.15
C PHE A 93 -12.20 7.18 9.53
N ALA A 94 -12.29 5.91 9.14
CA ALA A 94 -13.50 5.35 8.54
C ALA A 94 -14.63 5.07 9.56
N LYS A 95 -14.26 4.78 10.81
CA LYS A 95 -15.20 4.44 11.88
C LYS A 95 -15.65 5.65 12.71
N GLU A 96 -14.81 6.66 12.82
CA GLU A 96 -15.07 7.83 13.64
C GLU A 96 -15.69 8.98 12.84
N GLN A 97 -16.51 9.79 13.50
CA GLN A 97 -17.07 10.98 12.88
C GLN A 97 -15.96 12.02 12.68
N GLN A 98 -15.69 12.36 11.43
CA GLN A 98 -14.68 13.33 11.04
C GLN A 98 -15.32 14.70 10.74
N ALA A 99 -14.56 15.77 10.88
CA ALA A 99 -14.99 17.11 10.48
C ALA A 99 -15.17 17.17 8.95
N GLU A 100 -16.25 17.84 8.51
CA GLU A 100 -16.55 18.01 7.08
C GLU A 100 -15.39 18.69 6.34
N GLY A 101 -15.00 18.13 5.19
CA GLY A 101 -13.90 18.62 4.35
C GLY A 101 -12.49 18.29 4.87
N SER A 102 -12.36 17.65 6.05
CA SER A 102 -11.07 17.26 6.61
C SER A 102 -10.38 16.14 5.81
N ILE A 103 -9.08 16.02 5.99
CA ILE A 103 -8.29 14.91 5.41
C ILE A 103 -8.79 13.57 5.97
N GLY A 104 -9.09 13.49 7.26
CA GLY A 104 -9.62 12.29 7.90
C GLY A 104 -10.94 11.83 7.27
N GLN A 105 -11.87 12.76 6.99
CA GLN A 105 -13.11 12.44 6.27
C GLN A 105 -12.82 11.87 4.88
N LYS A 106 -11.99 12.52 4.09
CA LYS A 106 -11.68 12.07 2.71
C LYS A 106 -11.07 10.68 2.68
N ILE A 107 -10.16 10.38 3.61
CA ILE A 107 -9.53 9.05 3.74
C ILE A 107 -10.57 8.02 4.17
N GLY A 108 -11.37 8.31 5.21
CA GLY A 108 -12.39 7.41 5.73
C GLY A 108 -13.47 7.10 4.68
N ASP A 109 -13.97 8.12 3.99
CA ASP A 109 -14.96 7.96 2.92
C ASP A 109 -14.42 7.12 1.76
N LEU A 110 -13.18 7.38 1.33
CA LEU A 110 -12.53 6.59 0.27
C LEU A 110 -12.35 5.13 0.69
N TYR A 111 -11.94 4.88 1.93
CA TYR A 111 -11.79 3.52 2.46
C TYR A 111 -13.14 2.80 2.51
N ASN A 112 -14.18 3.43 3.05
CA ASN A 112 -15.52 2.86 3.13
C ASN A 112 -16.07 2.55 1.73
N LEU A 113 -15.88 3.46 0.76
CA LEU A 113 -16.26 3.24 -0.63
C LEU A 113 -15.49 2.06 -1.26
N ALA A 114 -14.18 1.97 -0.98
CA ALA A 114 -13.34 0.88 -1.49
C ALA A 114 -13.69 -0.48 -0.87
N MET A 115 -14.18 -0.51 0.38
CA MET A 115 -14.55 -1.74 1.09
C MET A 115 -16.01 -2.14 0.92
N ASP A 116 -16.85 -1.34 0.26
CA ASP A 116 -18.26 -1.65 0.01
C ASP A 116 -18.40 -2.74 -1.07
N SER A 117 -18.27 -3.98 -0.65
CA SER A 117 -18.44 -5.15 -1.51
C SER A 117 -19.88 -5.30 -2.02
N THR A 118 -20.88 -4.89 -1.24
CA THR A 118 -22.29 -4.94 -1.63
C THR A 118 -22.56 -4.05 -2.83
N ARG A 119 -22.05 -2.82 -2.79
CA ARG A 119 -22.13 -1.86 -3.88
C ARG A 119 -21.37 -2.37 -5.11
N LYS A 120 -20.13 -2.82 -4.94
CA LYS A 120 -19.30 -3.35 -6.03
C LYS A 120 -19.97 -4.51 -6.74
N ASN A 121 -20.54 -5.46 -5.98
CA ASN A 121 -21.23 -6.62 -6.55
C ASN A 121 -22.51 -6.21 -7.31
N LYS A 122 -23.22 -5.17 -6.83
CA LYS A 122 -24.41 -4.65 -7.49
C LYS A 122 -24.07 -3.88 -8.77
N GLU A 123 -23.05 -3.06 -8.75
CA GLU A 123 -22.64 -2.23 -9.88
C GLU A 123 -21.95 -3.08 -10.97
N GLY A 124 -21.22 -4.14 -10.60
CA GLY A 124 -20.51 -5.02 -11.53
C GLY A 124 -19.58 -4.22 -12.44
N ILE A 125 -19.75 -4.38 -13.76
CA ILE A 125 -18.93 -3.71 -14.79
C ILE A 125 -19.43 -2.32 -15.20
N GLU A 126 -20.59 -1.88 -14.68
CA GLU A 126 -21.20 -0.61 -15.11
C GLU A 126 -20.26 0.61 -15.01
N PRO A 127 -19.42 0.76 -13.96
CA PRO A 127 -18.47 1.87 -13.89
C PRO A 127 -17.43 1.89 -15.02
N LEU A 128 -17.17 0.74 -15.65
CA LEU A 128 -16.20 0.60 -16.74
C LEU A 128 -16.83 0.73 -18.13
N ARG A 129 -18.16 0.71 -18.24
CA ARG A 129 -18.89 0.66 -19.54
C ARG A 129 -18.41 1.72 -20.51
N LYS A 130 -18.27 2.95 -20.08
CA LYS A 130 -17.83 4.07 -20.94
C LYS A 130 -16.40 3.86 -21.48
N ASP A 131 -15.52 3.29 -20.69
CA ASP A 131 -14.14 3.01 -21.08
C ASP A 131 -14.11 1.82 -22.07
N LEU A 132 -14.91 0.79 -21.82
CA LEU A 132 -15.07 -0.35 -22.72
C LEU A 132 -15.67 0.08 -24.09
N GLU A 133 -16.68 0.94 -24.09
CA GLU A 133 -17.24 1.51 -25.34
C GLU A 133 -16.19 2.31 -26.11
N THR A 134 -15.34 3.07 -25.41
CA THR A 134 -14.26 3.82 -26.01
C THR A 134 -13.20 2.91 -26.63
N ILE A 135 -12.84 1.81 -25.93
CA ILE A 135 -11.90 0.81 -26.41
C ILE A 135 -12.48 0.08 -27.62
N ASN A 136 -13.74 -0.37 -27.55
CA ASN A 136 -14.43 -1.04 -28.65
C ASN A 136 -14.59 -0.15 -29.90
N GLY A 137 -14.53 1.16 -29.74
CA GLY A 137 -14.56 2.14 -30.83
C GLY A 137 -13.24 2.28 -31.59
N ILE A 138 -12.15 1.63 -31.18
CA ILE A 138 -10.82 1.70 -31.81
C ILE A 138 -10.88 1.02 -33.20
N LYS A 139 -10.44 1.74 -34.23
CA LYS A 139 -10.40 1.24 -35.62
C LYS A 139 -9.02 1.39 -36.27
N THR A 140 -8.20 2.26 -35.75
CA THR A 140 -6.91 2.61 -36.34
C THR A 140 -5.80 2.64 -35.26
N PRO A 141 -4.53 2.49 -35.63
CA PRO A 141 -3.41 2.69 -34.69
C PRO A 141 -3.42 4.09 -34.01
N ALA A 142 -3.89 5.10 -34.73
CA ALA A 142 -4.02 6.46 -34.16
C ALA A 142 -5.10 6.52 -33.06
N ASP A 143 -6.18 5.77 -33.19
CA ASP A 143 -7.20 5.64 -32.15
C ASP A 143 -6.63 4.94 -30.90
N VAL A 144 -5.82 3.89 -31.08
CA VAL A 144 -5.11 3.22 -29.96
C VAL A 144 -4.31 4.24 -29.16
N MET A 145 -3.48 5.04 -29.82
CA MET A 145 -2.65 6.05 -29.15
C MET A 145 -3.49 7.10 -28.41
N LYS A 146 -4.59 7.53 -29.00
CA LYS A 146 -5.50 8.50 -28.41
C LYS A 146 -6.20 7.95 -27.16
N VAL A 147 -6.73 6.74 -27.24
CA VAL A 147 -7.43 6.07 -26.12
C VAL A 147 -6.43 5.78 -25.00
N MET A 148 -5.27 5.21 -25.31
CA MET A 148 -4.21 4.93 -24.37
C MET A 148 -3.77 6.20 -23.61
N SER A 149 -3.52 7.30 -24.32
CA SER A 149 -3.15 8.58 -23.69
C SER A 149 -4.27 9.11 -22.77
N SER A 150 -5.53 8.86 -23.09
CA SER A 150 -6.65 9.24 -22.23
C SER A 150 -6.74 8.40 -20.96
N LEU A 151 -6.49 7.09 -21.06
CA LEU A 151 -6.48 6.17 -19.93
C LEU A 151 -5.28 6.42 -19.01
N GLU A 152 -4.10 6.67 -19.58
CA GLU A 152 -2.88 6.97 -18.83
C GLU A 152 -3.01 8.22 -17.95
N ARG A 153 -3.65 9.28 -18.46
CA ARG A 153 -3.95 10.48 -17.64
C ARG A 153 -4.83 10.20 -16.42
N ARG A 154 -5.53 9.09 -16.41
CA ARG A 154 -6.38 8.61 -15.32
C ARG A 154 -5.67 7.55 -14.45
N GLY A 155 -4.36 7.33 -14.67
CA GLY A 155 -3.56 6.36 -13.93
C GLY A 155 -3.71 4.92 -14.40
N MET A 156 -4.37 4.68 -15.55
CA MET A 156 -4.45 3.35 -16.14
C MET A 156 -3.22 3.13 -17.02
N GLY A 157 -2.50 2.04 -16.78
CA GLY A 157 -1.29 1.71 -17.54
C GLY A 157 -1.58 1.45 -19.02
N GLY A 158 -0.56 1.60 -19.85
CA GLY A 158 -0.57 1.34 -21.29
C GLY A 158 0.70 0.61 -21.74
N TYR A 159 1.08 0.80 -23.01
CA TYR A 159 2.32 0.23 -23.57
C TYR A 159 3.58 0.87 -23.02
N PHE A 160 3.47 2.06 -22.46
CA PHE A 160 4.58 2.82 -21.91
C PHE A 160 4.26 3.27 -20.50
N TYR A 161 5.32 3.47 -19.71
CA TYR A 161 5.25 4.28 -18.50
C TYR A 161 5.79 5.66 -18.82
N THR A 162 5.04 6.70 -18.49
CA THR A 162 5.40 8.09 -18.70
C THR A 162 5.59 8.78 -17.37
N ILE A 163 6.77 9.30 -17.12
CA ILE A 163 7.11 10.06 -15.92
C ILE A 163 7.76 11.39 -16.30
N VAL A 164 7.61 12.38 -15.43
CA VAL A 164 8.37 13.63 -15.51
C VAL A 164 9.43 13.58 -14.43
N GLY A 165 10.69 13.68 -14.82
CA GLY A 165 11.81 13.61 -13.90
C GLY A 165 13.03 14.37 -14.43
N ALA A 166 14.03 14.52 -13.56
CA ALA A 166 15.28 15.17 -13.94
C ALA A 166 15.99 14.43 -15.08
N ASP A 167 16.52 15.19 -16.04
CA ASP A 167 17.35 14.63 -17.09
C ASP A 167 18.62 14.01 -16.46
N ILE A 168 18.94 12.77 -16.85
CA ILE A 168 20.13 12.06 -16.37
C ILE A 168 21.43 12.81 -16.73
N LYS A 169 21.42 13.56 -17.84
CA LYS A 169 22.56 14.33 -18.31
C LYS A 169 22.61 15.77 -17.81
N ASN A 170 21.47 16.31 -17.40
CA ASN A 170 21.35 17.66 -16.88
C ASN A 170 20.25 17.72 -15.81
N SER A 171 20.59 17.50 -14.56
CA SER A 171 19.66 17.43 -13.44
C SER A 171 18.91 18.74 -13.13
N GLU A 172 19.32 19.87 -13.75
CA GLU A 172 18.62 21.16 -13.64
C GLU A 172 17.38 21.24 -14.55
N MET A 173 17.24 20.29 -15.49
CA MET A 173 16.11 20.21 -16.40
C MET A 173 15.24 19.00 -16.09
N ASN A 174 13.91 19.21 -16.11
CA ASN A 174 12.95 18.11 -16.09
C ASN A 174 12.48 17.84 -17.53
N LEU A 175 12.38 16.55 -17.87
CA LEU A 175 11.77 16.14 -19.13
C LEU A 175 10.86 14.92 -18.95
N VAL A 176 10.05 14.69 -19.98
CA VAL A 176 9.20 13.52 -20.06
C VAL A 176 10.12 12.32 -20.41
N GLN A 177 10.11 11.34 -19.55
CA GLN A 177 10.80 10.07 -19.74
C GLN A 177 9.75 9.00 -20.06
N VAL A 178 10.02 8.20 -21.09
CA VAL A 178 9.16 7.11 -21.51
C VAL A 178 9.93 5.80 -21.37
N SER A 179 9.35 4.82 -20.71
CA SER A 179 9.91 3.49 -20.56
C SER A 179 8.91 2.42 -20.97
N GLN A 180 9.40 1.23 -21.24
CA GLN A 180 8.56 0.09 -21.63
C GLN A 180 7.54 -0.22 -20.52
N GLY A 181 6.29 -0.46 -20.94
CA GLY A 181 5.20 -0.96 -20.12
C GLY A 181 4.53 -2.17 -20.77
N GLY A 182 3.37 -2.56 -20.25
CA GLY A 182 2.48 -3.54 -20.88
C GLY A 182 2.77 -5.01 -20.61
N LEU A 183 3.87 -5.35 -19.91
CA LEU A 183 4.14 -6.73 -19.50
C LEU A 183 3.52 -7.01 -18.12
N THR A 184 2.36 -7.64 -18.09
CA THR A 184 1.62 -7.95 -16.86
C THR A 184 2.40 -8.89 -15.93
N LEU A 185 3.13 -9.86 -16.48
CA LEU A 185 3.99 -10.77 -15.72
C LEU A 185 5.38 -10.17 -15.39
N GLY A 186 5.61 -8.90 -15.73
CA GLY A 186 6.82 -8.14 -15.41
C GLY A 186 8.00 -8.40 -16.36
N GLU A 187 8.39 -9.64 -16.54
CA GLU A 187 9.57 -10.03 -17.30
C GLU A 187 9.20 -10.82 -18.57
N LYS A 188 9.95 -10.61 -19.67
CA LYS A 188 9.76 -11.34 -20.95
C LYS A 188 9.89 -12.85 -20.78
N ASP A 189 10.71 -13.29 -19.83
CA ASP A 189 11.04 -14.70 -19.63
C ASP A 189 9.81 -15.52 -19.21
N TYR A 190 8.85 -14.92 -18.51
CA TYR A 190 7.57 -15.57 -18.21
C TYR A 190 6.74 -15.91 -19.46
N TYR A 191 6.95 -15.18 -20.56
CA TYR A 191 6.25 -15.41 -21.83
C TYR A 191 6.99 -16.39 -22.75
N LEU A 192 8.31 -16.48 -22.66
CA LEU A 192 9.17 -17.14 -23.64
C LEU A 192 9.78 -18.47 -23.16
N ASN A 193 10.04 -18.62 -21.85
CA ASN A 193 10.69 -19.83 -21.32
C ASN A 193 9.70 -20.98 -21.17
N ASP A 194 10.19 -22.20 -21.39
CA ASP A 194 9.37 -23.44 -21.34
C ASP A 194 9.71 -24.34 -20.16
N ASP A 195 10.42 -23.84 -19.12
CA ASP A 195 10.55 -24.57 -17.87
C ASP A 195 9.18 -24.73 -17.18
N SER A 196 9.02 -25.81 -16.40
CA SER A 196 7.73 -26.19 -15.82
C SER A 196 7.11 -25.14 -14.91
N ALA A 197 7.93 -24.35 -14.19
CA ALA A 197 7.45 -23.30 -13.31
C ALA A 197 6.89 -22.12 -14.11
N THR A 198 7.62 -21.69 -15.12
CA THR A 198 7.22 -20.58 -16.01
C THR A 198 5.97 -20.94 -16.81
N VAL A 199 5.90 -22.15 -17.35
CA VAL A 199 4.70 -22.66 -18.06
C VAL A 199 3.47 -22.65 -17.13
N LYS A 200 3.61 -23.08 -15.87
CA LYS A 200 2.52 -23.04 -14.90
C LYS A 200 2.02 -21.61 -14.63
N ILE A 201 2.93 -20.66 -14.46
CA ILE A 201 2.59 -19.25 -14.26
C ILE A 201 1.88 -18.69 -15.49
N ARG A 202 2.40 -18.95 -16.69
CA ARG A 202 1.81 -18.51 -17.96
C ARG A 202 0.42 -19.07 -18.19
N ASN A 203 0.17 -20.34 -17.87
CA ASN A 203 -1.15 -20.93 -17.95
C ASN A 203 -2.13 -20.32 -16.95
N ALA A 204 -1.73 -20.13 -15.70
CA ALA A 204 -2.56 -19.44 -14.70
C ALA A 204 -2.90 -18.00 -15.13
N PHE A 205 -1.96 -17.31 -15.79
CA PHE A 205 -2.21 -15.99 -16.36
C PHE A 205 -3.23 -16.02 -17.51
N LYS A 206 -3.15 -17.01 -18.39
CA LYS A 206 -4.16 -17.19 -19.45
C LYS A 206 -5.54 -17.45 -18.87
N ASP A 207 -5.65 -18.35 -17.89
CA ASP A 207 -6.91 -18.63 -17.20
C ASP A 207 -7.49 -17.38 -16.53
N TYR A 208 -6.62 -16.57 -15.89
CA TYR A 208 -7.02 -15.30 -15.31
C TYR A 208 -7.58 -14.33 -16.36
N VAL A 209 -6.89 -14.16 -17.49
CA VAL A 209 -7.33 -13.25 -18.58
C VAL A 209 -8.65 -13.74 -19.16
N THR A 210 -8.77 -15.04 -19.45
CA THR A 210 -10.04 -15.64 -19.95
C THR A 210 -11.20 -15.37 -18.97
N ASN A 211 -11.00 -15.56 -17.67
CA ASN A 211 -12.03 -15.26 -16.68
C ASN A 211 -12.40 -13.77 -16.65
N MET A 212 -11.41 -12.87 -16.82
CA MET A 212 -11.69 -11.43 -16.86
C MET A 212 -12.53 -11.05 -18.09
N PHE A 213 -12.25 -11.61 -19.27
CA PHE A 213 -13.07 -11.39 -20.47
C PHE A 213 -14.46 -12.01 -20.34
N ALA A 214 -14.58 -13.16 -19.68
CA ALA A 214 -15.90 -13.75 -19.40
C ALA A 214 -16.80 -12.84 -18.56
N PHE A 215 -16.23 -12.05 -17.62
CA PHE A 215 -16.99 -11.02 -16.89
C PHE A 215 -17.48 -9.87 -17.80
N LEU A 216 -16.85 -9.65 -18.95
CA LEU A 216 -17.29 -8.68 -19.95
C LEU A 216 -18.39 -9.23 -20.85
N GLY A 217 -18.66 -10.54 -20.78
CA GLY A 217 -19.66 -11.24 -21.59
C GLY A 217 -19.10 -11.98 -22.78
N ASP A 218 -17.78 -12.05 -22.94
CA ASP A 218 -17.14 -12.81 -24.01
C ASP A 218 -17.24 -14.31 -23.72
N ASP A 219 -17.36 -15.10 -24.78
CA ASP A 219 -17.28 -16.57 -24.68
C ASP A 219 -15.81 -17.03 -24.56
N ALA A 220 -15.62 -18.30 -24.15
CA ALA A 220 -14.29 -18.85 -23.91
C ALA A 220 -13.41 -18.97 -25.16
N GLU A 221 -13.99 -18.94 -26.36
CA GLU A 221 -13.26 -18.99 -27.63
C GLU A 221 -12.74 -17.60 -28.01
N THR A 222 -13.56 -16.57 -27.73
CA THR A 222 -13.21 -15.15 -27.96
C THR A 222 -12.21 -14.63 -26.92
N ALA A 223 -12.30 -15.08 -25.68
CA ALA A 223 -11.45 -14.67 -24.56
C ALA A 223 -10.05 -15.29 -24.60
#